data_6d0cc727d110aed9eaaae86dd1df1b69
#
_entry.id   6d0cc727d110aed9eaaae86dd1df1b69
#
_cell.length_a   1.000
_cell.length_b   1.000
_cell.length_c   1.000
_cell.angle_alpha   90.00
_cell.angle_beta   90.00
_cell.angle_gamma   90.00
#
_symmetry.space_group_name_H-M   'P 1'
#
loop_
_entity.id
_entity.type
_entity.pdbx_description
1 polymer ?
#
loop_
_entity_poly.entity_id
_entity_poly.type
_entity_poly.pdbx_seq_one_letter_code
_entity_poly.pdbx_strand_id
1 'polypeptide(L)'
;MNQTIAIQSWCFRHFKSLPEFFPQLAAAGVTATEVCGVHANFAEPASAADTAAQFKQARVKIVAIGVEYLSGDYARDKPRFEWCKAAGVKNMSISFKPESMFDGLQNVEKLADEFDLQLGIHNHGGYDWLGNSTILEYIFSKTSKRIGLHLDTAWAIDAKQNPVEMAEKFIDRLVGVHIKDFLYDPHRNPGDVIIGTGILDLPKFMDVLKQANFSGPLVIEYEGDEKNPVPALSECVKKLHTLV
;
A
#
# COMPACT_ATOMS: atom_id res chain seq x y z
N MET A 1 -4.21 7.34 -18.81
CA MET A 1 -3.01 6.83 -18.11
C MET A 1 -3.03 5.31 -18.12
N ASN A 2 -1.87 4.66 -18.25
CA ASN A 2 -1.82 3.19 -18.20
C ASN A 2 -1.41 2.75 -16.78
N GLN A 3 -2.26 3.06 -15.79
CA GLN A 3 -1.99 2.77 -14.39
C GLN A 3 -2.41 1.33 -14.05
N THR A 4 -1.63 0.67 -13.23
CA THR A 4 -1.98 -0.66 -12.73
C THR A 4 -2.94 -0.51 -11.54
N ILE A 5 -4.18 -0.95 -11.72
CA ILE A 5 -5.14 -1.11 -10.62
C ILE A 5 -4.85 -2.46 -9.95
N ALA A 6 -4.68 -2.44 -8.65
CA ALA A 6 -4.43 -3.60 -7.81
C ALA A 6 -5.36 -3.59 -6.59
N ILE A 7 -5.43 -4.71 -5.89
CA ILE A 7 -6.13 -4.79 -4.60
C ILE A 7 -5.10 -5.24 -3.55
N GLN A 8 -5.15 -4.63 -2.36
CA GLN A 8 -4.38 -5.08 -1.21
C GLN A 8 -4.89 -6.44 -0.75
N SER A 9 -3.99 -7.42 -0.67
CA SER A 9 -4.40 -8.80 -0.38
C SER A 9 -4.96 -8.99 1.04
N TRP A 10 -4.74 -8.04 1.94
CA TRP A 10 -5.39 -7.98 3.24
C TRP A 10 -6.92 -7.93 3.18
N CYS A 11 -7.49 -7.39 2.10
CA CYS A 11 -8.93 -7.43 1.84
C CYS A 11 -9.48 -8.86 1.79
N PHE A 12 -8.62 -9.82 1.48
CA PHE A 12 -8.95 -11.25 1.36
C PHE A 12 -8.37 -12.10 2.50
N ARG A 13 -8.10 -11.51 3.67
CA ARG A 13 -7.41 -12.17 4.82
C ARG A 13 -8.10 -13.42 5.37
N HIS A 14 -9.39 -13.64 5.02
CA HIS A 14 -10.10 -14.89 5.34
C HIS A 14 -9.82 -16.03 4.35
N PHE A 15 -9.29 -15.75 3.17
CA PHE A 15 -8.88 -16.71 2.14
C PHE A 15 -7.38 -16.90 2.21
N LYS A 16 -6.92 -17.65 3.22
CA LYS A 16 -5.52 -17.66 3.67
C LYS A 16 -4.54 -18.32 2.72
N SER A 17 -4.98 -19.29 1.95
CA SER A 17 -4.12 -19.96 0.97
C SER A 17 -4.18 -19.27 -0.40
N LEU A 18 -3.09 -19.32 -1.15
CA LEU A 18 -3.06 -18.76 -2.51
C LEU A 18 -4.11 -19.38 -3.45
N PRO A 19 -4.39 -20.72 -3.41
CA PRO A 19 -5.48 -21.31 -4.17
C PRO A 19 -6.87 -20.77 -3.82
N GLU A 20 -7.11 -20.34 -2.58
CA GLU A 20 -8.37 -19.69 -2.18
C GLU A 20 -8.39 -18.21 -2.58
N PHE A 21 -7.25 -17.52 -2.48
CA PHE A 21 -7.11 -16.11 -2.76
C PHE A 21 -7.25 -15.76 -4.24
N PHE A 22 -6.57 -16.47 -5.14
CA PHE A 22 -6.54 -16.10 -6.56
C PHE A 22 -7.91 -16.05 -7.23
N PRO A 23 -8.85 -16.99 -6.98
CA PRO A 23 -10.21 -16.90 -7.52
C PRO A 23 -10.97 -15.66 -7.03
N GLN A 24 -10.76 -15.24 -5.78
CA GLN A 24 -11.40 -14.04 -5.22
C GLN A 24 -10.88 -12.77 -5.89
N LEU A 25 -9.56 -12.69 -6.07
CA LEU A 25 -8.93 -11.56 -6.75
C LEU A 25 -9.43 -11.44 -8.19
N ALA A 26 -9.49 -12.54 -8.92
CA ALA A 26 -10.01 -12.60 -10.29
C ALA A 26 -11.50 -12.21 -10.35
N ALA A 27 -12.32 -12.69 -9.40
CA ALA A 27 -13.73 -12.33 -9.30
C ALA A 27 -13.95 -10.84 -8.99
N ALA A 28 -13.01 -10.21 -8.26
CA ALA A 28 -13.02 -8.77 -8.04
C ALA A 28 -12.65 -7.95 -9.29
N GLY A 29 -12.13 -8.59 -10.36
CA GLY A 29 -11.89 -7.97 -11.66
C GLY A 29 -10.48 -7.42 -11.89
N VAL A 30 -9.49 -7.86 -11.09
CA VAL A 30 -8.09 -7.44 -11.27
C VAL A 30 -7.13 -8.63 -11.35
N THR A 31 -5.95 -8.37 -11.93
CA THR A 31 -4.84 -9.33 -12.04
C THR A 31 -3.56 -8.81 -11.41
N ALA A 32 -3.69 -7.87 -10.47
CA ALA A 32 -2.56 -7.30 -9.76
C ALA A 32 -2.92 -7.11 -8.28
N THR A 33 -1.94 -7.28 -7.40
CA THR A 33 -2.13 -7.16 -5.95
C THR A 33 -0.89 -6.63 -5.26
N GLU A 34 -1.07 -5.93 -4.17
CA GLU A 34 -0.06 -5.76 -3.12
C GLU A 34 -0.23 -6.90 -2.13
N VAL A 35 0.86 -7.64 -1.87
CA VAL A 35 0.81 -8.86 -1.05
C VAL A 35 1.13 -8.54 0.39
N CYS A 36 0.25 -8.95 1.33
CA CYS A 36 0.47 -8.84 2.77
C CYS A 36 0.96 -10.16 3.39
N GLY A 37 1.37 -10.10 4.65
CA GLY A 37 1.91 -11.24 5.41
C GLY A 37 0.94 -12.43 5.63
N VAL A 38 -0.35 -12.30 5.26
CA VAL A 38 -1.29 -13.43 5.27
C VAL A 38 -0.99 -14.40 4.12
N HIS A 39 -0.54 -13.89 2.97
CA HIS A 39 -0.38 -14.65 1.73
C HIS A 39 1.09 -14.96 1.38
N ALA A 40 2.05 -14.42 2.13
CA ALA A 40 3.47 -14.72 1.97
C ALA A 40 4.24 -14.48 3.28
N ASN A 41 5.27 -15.28 3.54
CA ASN A 41 6.15 -15.07 4.68
C ASN A 41 7.43 -14.34 4.24
N PHE A 42 7.44 -13.02 4.37
CA PHE A 42 8.57 -12.19 3.94
C PHE A 42 9.81 -12.32 4.85
N ALA A 43 9.69 -12.93 6.03
CA ALA A 43 10.82 -13.25 6.90
C ALA A 43 11.61 -14.49 6.46
N GLU A 44 11.08 -15.24 5.47
CA GLU A 44 11.69 -16.45 4.92
C GLU A 44 12.05 -16.26 3.43
N PRO A 45 13.21 -15.69 3.10
CA PRO A 45 13.62 -15.42 1.71
C PRO A 45 13.61 -16.68 0.81
N ALA A 46 13.82 -17.85 1.38
CA ALA A 46 13.80 -19.11 0.64
C ALA A 46 12.41 -19.43 0.04
N SER A 47 11.32 -18.90 0.62
CA SER A 47 9.96 -19.08 0.11
C SER A 47 9.62 -18.20 -1.10
N ALA A 48 10.44 -17.21 -1.39
CA ALA A 48 10.12 -16.15 -2.36
C ALA A 48 9.96 -16.70 -3.79
N ALA A 49 10.85 -17.60 -4.22
CA ALA A 49 10.82 -18.14 -5.58
C ALA A 49 9.54 -18.97 -5.82
N ASP A 50 9.16 -19.82 -4.87
CA ASP A 50 7.96 -20.64 -4.97
C ASP A 50 6.68 -19.78 -4.94
N THR A 51 6.64 -18.78 -4.05
CA THR A 51 5.53 -17.82 -4.00
C THR A 51 5.41 -17.08 -5.32
N ALA A 52 6.49 -16.50 -5.83
CA ALA A 52 6.48 -15.79 -7.11
C ALA A 52 6.06 -16.68 -8.28
N ALA A 53 6.47 -17.96 -8.28
CA ALA A 53 6.05 -18.94 -9.29
C ALA A 53 4.54 -19.19 -9.27
N GLN A 54 3.92 -19.31 -8.07
CA GLN A 54 2.48 -19.47 -7.93
C GLN A 54 1.71 -18.25 -8.44
N PHE A 55 2.16 -17.01 -8.11
CA PHE A 55 1.58 -15.78 -8.64
C PHE A 55 1.69 -15.71 -10.16
N LYS A 56 2.85 -16.06 -10.72
CA LYS A 56 3.06 -16.13 -12.16
C LYS A 56 2.16 -17.15 -12.85
N GLN A 57 2.01 -18.34 -12.26
CA GLN A 57 1.10 -19.37 -12.78
C GLN A 57 -0.36 -18.90 -12.78
N ALA A 58 -0.78 -18.20 -11.73
CA ALA A 58 -2.10 -17.58 -11.63
C ALA A 58 -2.27 -16.34 -12.54
N ARG A 59 -1.20 -15.88 -13.22
CA ARG A 59 -1.15 -14.64 -14.01
C ARG A 59 -1.49 -13.40 -13.18
N VAL A 60 -1.11 -13.40 -11.92
CA VAL A 60 -1.27 -12.28 -10.99
C VAL A 60 0.06 -11.56 -10.82
N LYS A 61 0.06 -10.25 -11.04
CA LYS A 61 1.24 -9.39 -10.85
C LYS A 61 1.31 -8.93 -9.39
N ILE A 62 2.45 -9.15 -8.75
CA ILE A 62 2.77 -8.52 -7.46
C ILE A 62 3.28 -7.10 -7.76
N VAL A 63 2.57 -6.06 -7.33
CA VAL A 63 2.97 -4.66 -7.53
C VAL A 63 3.81 -4.12 -6.37
N ALA A 64 3.58 -4.62 -5.18
CA ALA A 64 4.29 -4.30 -3.95
C ALA A 64 4.07 -5.43 -2.93
N ILE A 65 4.85 -5.40 -1.85
CA ILE A 65 4.51 -6.12 -0.61
C ILE A 65 4.25 -5.11 0.51
N GLY A 66 3.50 -5.53 1.52
CA GLY A 66 3.30 -4.74 2.76
C GLY A 66 1.86 -4.81 3.30
N VAL A 67 1.57 -4.06 4.35
CA VAL A 67 2.46 -3.07 4.99
C VAL A 67 3.40 -3.80 5.95
N GLU A 68 4.72 -3.63 5.78
CA GLU A 68 5.72 -4.25 6.63
C GLU A 68 6.19 -3.30 7.74
N TYR A 69 6.16 -3.78 8.98
CA TYR A 69 6.67 -3.03 10.13
C TYR A 69 8.17 -3.26 10.29
N LEU A 70 8.97 -2.29 9.86
CA LEU A 70 10.41 -2.35 9.97
C LEU A 70 10.88 -1.92 11.36
N SER A 71 11.87 -2.64 11.87
CA SER A 71 12.46 -2.36 13.19
C SER A 71 13.57 -1.32 13.16
N GLY A 72 14.15 -1.07 11.98
CA GLY A 72 15.37 -0.29 11.82
C GLY A 72 16.66 -1.04 12.14
N ASP A 73 16.57 -2.29 12.59
CA ASP A 73 17.73 -3.18 12.72
C ASP A 73 18.04 -3.85 11.37
N TYR A 74 19.25 -3.62 10.87
CA TYR A 74 19.65 -4.10 9.56
C TYR A 74 19.52 -5.63 9.39
N ALA A 75 19.98 -6.40 10.39
CA ALA A 75 19.97 -7.87 10.30
C ALA A 75 18.57 -8.44 10.40
N ARG A 76 17.73 -7.84 11.25
CA ARG A 76 16.34 -8.26 11.45
C ARG A 76 15.45 -7.93 10.26
N ASP A 77 15.68 -6.79 9.60
CA ASP A 77 14.84 -6.34 8.50
C ASP A 77 15.28 -6.90 7.15
N LYS A 78 16.58 -7.21 6.98
CA LYS A 78 17.18 -7.72 5.74
C LYS A 78 16.43 -8.86 5.06
N PRO A 79 15.91 -9.89 5.76
CA PRO A 79 15.17 -10.98 5.11
C PRO A 79 14.02 -10.53 4.20
N ARG A 80 13.31 -9.44 4.55
CA ARG A 80 12.21 -8.90 3.73
C ARG A 80 12.71 -8.36 2.40
N PHE A 81 13.88 -7.72 2.42
CA PHE A 81 14.53 -7.19 1.23
C PHE A 81 15.08 -8.30 0.33
N GLU A 82 15.66 -9.33 0.94
CA GLU A 82 16.10 -10.55 0.23
C GLU A 82 14.91 -11.25 -0.44
N TRP A 83 13.79 -11.35 0.27
CA TRP A 83 12.55 -11.91 -0.27
C TRP A 83 12.09 -11.12 -1.50
N CYS A 84 11.99 -9.81 -1.39
CA CYS A 84 11.59 -8.93 -2.52
C CYS A 84 12.49 -9.14 -3.74
N LYS A 85 13.81 -9.15 -3.53
CA LYS A 85 14.78 -9.38 -4.61
C LYS A 85 14.57 -10.72 -5.28
N ALA A 86 14.40 -11.79 -4.50
CA ALA A 86 14.21 -13.16 -5.02
C ALA A 86 12.87 -13.31 -5.75
N ALA A 87 11.81 -12.64 -5.28
CA ALA A 87 10.50 -12.61 -5.94
C ALA A 87 10.41 -11.64 -7.13
N GLY A 88 11.42 -10.80 -7.35
CA GLY A 88 11.41 -9.77 -8.41
C GLY A 88 10.51 -8.57 -8.10
N VAL A 89 10.14 -8.35 -6.84
CA VAL A 89 9.33 -7.22 -6.38
C VAL A 89 10.21 -6.01 -6.13
N LYS A 90 9.77 -4.83 -6.54
CA LYS A 90 10.55 -3.58 -6.46
C LYS A 90 10.00 -2.55 -5.48
N ASN A 91 8.80 -2.75 -4.98
CA ASN A 91 8.13 -1.80 -4.08
C ASN A 91 7.72 -2.49 -2.78
N MET A 92 7.91 -1.81 -1.66
CA MET A 92 7.46 -2.25 -0.34
C MET A 92 6.79 -1.08 0.36
N SER A 93 5.54 -1.25 0.79
CA SER A 93 4.91 -0.33 1.73
C SER A 93 5.35 -0.67 3.15
N ILE A 94 5.73 0.36 3.90
CA ILE A 94 6.37 0.21 5.21
C ILE A 94 5.74 1.08 6.27
N SER A 95 5.85 0.62 7.52
CA SER A 95 5.63 1.41 8.72
C SER A 95 6.76 1.15 9.71
N PHE A 96 6.95 2.05 10.68
CA PHE A 96 7.94 1.91 11.73
C PHE A 96 7.60 2.80 12.93
N LYS A 97 8.18 2.49 14.08
CA LYS A 97 7.94 3.25 15.32
C LYS A 97 8.83 4.48 15.41
N PRO A 98 8.41 5.53 16.13
CA PRO A 98 9.22 6.74 16.33
C PRO A 98 10.63 6.47 16.87
N GLU A 99 10.81 5.45 17.70
CA GLU A 99 12.11 5.07 18.28
C GLU A 99 13.12 4.62 17.22
N SER A 100 12.64 4.16 16.07
CA SER A 100 13.49 3.71 14.94
C SER A 100 13.84 4.85 13.98
N MET A 101 13.43 6.09 14.24
CA MET A 101 13.45 7.16 13.24
C MET A 101 14.87 7.56 12.82
N PHE A 102 15.85 7.61 13.71
CA PHE A 102 17.18 8.11 13.34
C PHE A 102 18.08 7.03 12.74
N ASP A 103 18.64 6.18 13.56
CA ASP A 103 19.55 5.12 13.10
C ASP A 103 18.83 4.07 12.27
N GLY A 104 17.56 3.81 12.58
CA GLY A 104 16.73 2.87 11.86
C GLY A 104 16.49 3.26 10.42
N LEU A 105 16.18 4.54 10.14
CA LEU A 105 15.99 5.01 8.76
C LEU A 105 17.24 4.87 7.91
N GLN A 106 18.43 5.13 8.46
CA GLN A 106 19.69 4.95 7.74
C GLN A 106 19.92 3.48 7.35
N ASN A 107 19.64 2.54 8.26
CA ASN A 107 19.73 1.11 7.99
C ASN A 107 18.73 0.67 6.93
N VAL A 108 17.50 1.19 6.98
CA VAL A 108 16.44 0.90 6.02
C VAL A 108 16.78 1.45 4.62
N GLU A 109 17.34 2.66 4.53
CA GLU A 109 17.81 3.23 3.25
C GLU A 109 18.98 2.40 2.66
N LYS A 110 19.93 2.00 3.52
CA LYS A 110 21.03 1.13 3.08
C LYS A 110 20.52 -0.18 2.51
N LEU A 111 19.54 -0.81 3.14
CA LEU A 111 18.89 -2.01 2.61
C LEU A 111 18.17 -1.72 1.29
N ALA A 112 17.45 -0.61 1.19
CA ALA A 112 16.75 -0.22 -0.03
C ALA A 112 17.72 -0.03 -1.22
N ASP A 113 18.87 0.55 -0.98
CA ASP A 113 19.92 0.71 -2.01
C ASP A 113 20.57 -0.63 -2.38
N GLU A 114 20.93 -1.45 -1.39
CA GLU A 114 21.57 -2.76 -1.61
C GLU A 114 20.69 -3.72 -2.42
N PHE A 115 19.38 -3.69 -2.18
CA PHE A 115 18.42 -4.58 -2.82
C PHE A 115 17.66 -3.93 -3.98
N ASP A 116 17.94 -2.67 -4.30
CA ASP A 116 17.28 -1.88 -5.35
C ASP A 116 15.76 -1.86 -5.19
N LEU A 117 15.30 -1.48 -4.00
CA LEU A 117 13.89 -1.35 -3.65
C LEU A 117 13.48 0.10 -3.48
N GLN A 118 12.25 0.41 -3.85
CA GLN A 118 11.56 1.64 -3.51
C GLN A 118 10.65 1.36 -2.31
N LEU A 119 10.76 2.18 -1.27
CA LEU A 119 9.97 2.07 -0.05
C LEU A 119 8.95 3.19 0.02
N GLY A 120 7.71 2.85 0.35
CA GLY A 120 6.64 3.82 0.57
C GLY A 120 6.18 3.78 2.02
N ILE A 121 6.35 4.87 2.77
CA ILE A 121 5.76 5.00 4.11
C ILE A 121 4.25 5.01 3.96
N HIS A 122 3.59 4.05 4.59
CA HIS A 122 2.14 3.98 4.68
C HIS A 122 1.68 4.85 5.85
N ASN A 123 0.94 5.92 5.56
CA ASN A 123 0.32 6.73 6.60
C ASN A 123 -0.88 6.00 7.20
N HIS A 124 -1.07 6.15 8.49
CA HIS A 124 -2.21 5.58 9.22
C HIS A 124 -3.00 6.67 9.93
N GLY A 125 -4.25 6.36 10.33
CA GLY A 125 -5.17 7.32 10.91
C GLY A 125 -5.02 7.49 12.42
N GLY A 126 -5.94 8.25 12.98
CA GLY A 126 -6.01 8.51 14.41
C GLY A 126 -4.81 9.30 14.90
N TYR A 127 -4.11 8.74 15.89
CA TYR A 127 -2.92 9.33 16.50
C TYR A 127 -1.61 8.68 15.99
N ASP A 128 -1.66 7.97 14.87
CA ASP A 128 -0.41 7.45 14.28
C ASP A 128 0.48 8.61 13.84
N TRP A 129 1.74 8.56 14.25
CA TRP A 129 2.69 9.65 14.00
C TRP A 129 3.01 9.81 12.50
N LEU A 130 2.97 8.72 11.73
CA LEU A 130 3.16 8.74 10.27
C LEU A 130 1.92 9.24 9.51
N GLY A 131 0.79 9.43 10.18
CA GLY A 131 -0.40 10.08 9.62
C GLY A 131 -0.27 11.59 9.45
N ASN A 132 0.75 12.21 10.05
CA ASN A 132 0.93 13.66 10.06
C ASN A 132 1.86 14.13 8.93
N SER A 133 1.36 15.02 8.06
CA SER A 133 2.12 15.53 6.91
C SER A 133 3.39 16.31 7.31
N THR A 134 3.43 16.94 8.48
CA THR A 134 4.64 17.63 8.99
C THR A 134 5.73 16.64 9.38
N ILE A 135 5.35 15.53 9.99
CA ILE A 135 6.29 14.44 10.32
C ILE A 135 6.83 13.79 9.05
N LEU A 136 5.97 13.51 8.08
CA LEU A 136 6.39 12.97 6.77
C LEU A 136 7.35 13.91 6.05
N GLU A 137 7.07 15.22 6.04
CA GLU A 137 7.96 16.22 5.46
C GLU A 137 9.33 16.23 6.14
N TYR A 138 9.36 16.15 7.48
CA TYR A 138 10.61 16.05 8.22
C TYR A 138 11.39 14.78 7.84
N ILE A 139 10.74 13.62 7.80
CA ILE A 139 11.36 12.36 7.39
C ILE A 139 11.93 12.49 5.97
N PHE A 140 11.16 12.99 5.02
CA PHE A 140 11.59 13.17 3.63
C PHE A 140 12.71 14.18 3.46
N SER A 141 12.84 15.16 4.38
CA SER A 141 13.98 16.07 4.42
C SER A 141 15.29 15.40 4.86
N LYS A 142 15.22 14.24 5.51
CA LYS A 142 16.36 13.48 6.07
C LYS A 142 16.68 12.22 5.29
N THR A 143 15.88 11.86 4.30
CA THR A 143 16.01 10.62 3.52
C THR A 143 16.15 10.90 2.03
N SER A 144 16.78 9.97 1.33
CA SER A 144 16.81 9.97 -0.14
C SER A 144 15.44 9.65 -0.73
N LYS A 145 15.33 9.72 -2.07
CA LYS A 145 14.09 9.32 -2.78
C LYS A 145 13.81 7.81 -2.74
N ARG A 146 14.70 7.01 -2.13
CA ARG A 146 14.42 5.59 -1.84
C ARG A 146 13.29 5.41 -0.84
N ILE A 147 13.05 6.41 0.02
CA ILE A 147 11.93 6.45 0.94
C ILE A 147 10.94 7.52 0.47
N GLY A 148 9.76 7.09 0.09
CA GLY A 148 8.66 7.95 -0.34
C GLY A 148 7.39 7.68 0.47
N LEU A 149 6.26 8.11 -0.08
CA LEU A 149 4.93 7.96 0.51
C LEU A 149 4.14 6.88 -0.24
N HIS A 150 3.56 5.96 0.49
CA HIS A 150 2.47 5.10 0.06
C HIS A 150 1.20 5.63 0.70
N LEU A 151 0.54 6.57 0.01
CA LEU A 151 -0.56 7.36 0.57
C LEU A 151 -1.83 6.52 0.71
N ASP A 152 -2.27 6.31 1.94
CA ASP A 152 -3.63 5.83 2.20
C ASP A 152 -4.58 7.01 2.36
N THR A 153 -5.58 7.06 1.47
CA THR A 153 -6.50 8.21 1.37
C THR A 153 -7.47 8.30 2.55
N ALA A 154 -8.01 7.18 3.02
CA ALA A 154 -8.94 7.17 4.14
C ALA A 154 -8.25 7.38 5.49
N TRP A 155 -7.08 6.78 5.68
CA TRP A 155 -6.29 7.03 6.88
C TRP A 155 -5.75 8.46 6.95
N ALA A 156 -5.49 9.12 5.81
CA ALA A 156 -5.20 10.55 5.79
C ALA A 156 -6.40 11.36 6.31
N ILE A 157 -7.63 11.04 5.88
CA ILE A 157 -8.87 11.69 6.36
C ILE A 157 -9.04 11.48 7.86
N ASP A 158 -8.79 10.26 8.36
CA ASP A 158 -8.90 9.95 9.79
C ASP A 158 -7.86 10.69 10.63
N ALA A 159 -6.65 10.88 10.11
CA ALA A 159 -5.61 11.72 10.69
C ALA A 159 -5.89 13.24 10.57
N LYS A 160 -7.07 13.63 10.08
CA LYS A 160 -7.46 15.04 9.82
C LYS A 160 -6.57 15.74 8.80
N GLN A 161 -6.03 14.98 7.86
CA GLN A 161 -5.30 15.49 6.70
C GLN A 161 -6.22 15.43 5.47
N ASN A 162 -5.94 16.27 4.49
CA ASN A 162 -6.61 16.21 3.19
C ASN A 162 -5.75 15.34 2.23
N PRO A 163 -6.24 14.18 1.75
CA PRO A 163 -5.44 13.32 0.88
C PRO A 163 -5.09 13.96 -0.45
N VAL A 164 -5.90 14.88 -0.97
CA VAL A 164 -5.62 15.65 -2.20
C VAL A 164 -4.41 16.55 -1.97
N GLU A 165 -4.41 17.34 -0.89
CA GLU A 165 -3.30 18.22 -0.52
C GLU A 165 -2.03 17.43 -0.18
N MET A 166 -2.16 16.27 0.46
CA MET A 166 -1.02 15.38 0.70
C MET A 166 -0.42 14.86 -0.60
N ALA A 167 -1.26 14.44 -1.56
CA ALA A 167 -0.79 13.99 -2.87
C ALA A 167 -0.07 15.13 -3.61
N GLU A 168 -0.63 16.34 -3.64
CA GLU A 168 0.01 17.52 -4.25
C GLU A 168 1.36 17.84 -3.58
N LYS A 169 1.38 17.86 -2.24
CA LYS A 169 2.57 18.19 -1.47
C LYS A 169 3.72 17.19 -1.66
N PHE A 170 3.39 15.90 -1.72
CA PHE A 170 4.37 14.83 -1.74
C PHE A 170 4.47 14.11 -3.09
N ILE A 171 4.00 14.73 -4.16
CA ILE A 171 3.93 14.09 -5.48
C ILE A 171 5.28 13.55 -5.96
N ASP A 172 6.37 14.26 -5.68
CA ASP A 172 7.74 13.83 -6.03
C ASP A 172 8.27 12.68 -5.15
N ARG A 173 7.55 12.32 -4.13
CA ARG A 173 7.84 11.25 -3.18
C ARG A 173 6.79 10.13 -3.24
N LEU A 174 5.71 10.30 -4.00
CA LEU A 174 4.64 9.33 -4.05
C LEU A 174 5.08 8.06 -4.79
N VAL A 175 5.03 6.92 -4.09
CA VAL A 175 5.47 5.60 -4.58
C VAL A 175 4.27 4.74 -4.96
N GLY A 176 3.22 4.79 -4.18
CA GLY A 176 1.98 4.06 -4.37
C GLY A 176 0.84 4.72 -3.62
N VAL A 177 -0.36 4.25 -3.85
CA VAL A 177 -1.57 4.76 -3.20
C VAL A 177 -2.43 3.58 -2.75
N HIS A 178 -2.85 3.58 -1.48
CA HIS A 178 -4.04 2.85 -1.06
C HIS A 178 -5.25 3.76 -1.25
N ILE A 179 -6.10 3.40 -2.23
CA ILE A 179 -7.37 4.09 -2.44
C ILE A 179 -8.40 3.41 -1.56
N LYS A 180 -8.75 4.10 -0.49
CA LYS A 180 -9.66 3.69 0.55
C LYS A 180 -10.59 4.85 0.88
N ASP A 181 -11.82 4.58 1.29
CA ASP A 181 -12.79 5.64 1.61
C ASP A 181 -13.60 5.28 2.85
N PHE A 182 -13.89 6.27 3.66
CA PHE A 182 -14.60 6.13 4.93
C PHE A 182 -15.87 6.95 4.97
N LEU A 183 -16.85 6.41 5.71
CA LEU A 183 -17.89 7.18 6.40
C LEU A 183 -17.75 6.98 7.90
N TYR A 184 -18.13 7.97 8.68
CA TYR A 184 -18.09 7.89 10.13
C TYR A 184 -19.50 7.65 10.68
N ASP A 185 -19.59 6.75 11.65
CA ASP A 185 -20.82 6.57 12.43
C ASP A 185 -21.08 7.78 13.36
N PRO A 186 -22.25 7.85 14.04
CA PRO A 186 -22.54 8.93 15.01
C PRO A 186 -21.54 9.03 16.17
N HIS A 187 -20.80 7.95 16.46
CA HIS A 187 -19.73 7.92 17.47
C HIS A 187 -18.36 8.27 16.92
N ARG A 188 -18.29 8.64 15.62
CA ARG A 188 -17.06 8.97 14.88
C ARG A 188 -16.11 7.80 14.66
N ASN A 189 -16.61 6.57 14.69
CA ASN A 189 -15.81 5.43 14.23
C ASN A 189 -15.79 5.40 12.71
N PRO A 190 -14.61 5.24 12.07
CA PRO A 190 -14.52 5.11 10.63
C PRO A 190 -15.04 3.73 10.20
N GLY A 191 -15.76 3.72 9.10
CA GLY A 191 -16.22 2.50 8.44
C GLY A 191 -15.89 2.55 6.95
N ASP A 192 -15.33 1.47 6.44
CA ASP A 192 -15.01 1.35 5.01
C ASP A 192 -16.26 1.38 4.15
N VAL A 193 -16.20 2.13 3.08
CA VAL A 193 -17.25 2.20 2.05
C VAL A 193 -16.64 2.03 0.66
N ILE A 194 -17.48 1.76 -0.33
CA ILE A 194 -17.05 1.74 -1.74
C ILE A 194 -16.42 3.09 -2.08
N ILE A 195 -15.22 3.07 -2.65
CA ILE A 195 -14.45 4.28 -2.94
C ILE A 195 -15.27 5.32 -3.70
N GLY A 196 -15.17 6.59 -3.28
CA GLY A 196 -15.94 7.71 -3.83
C GLY A 196 -17.43 7.65 -3.48
N THR A 197 -17.84 6.91 -2.45
CA THR A 197 -19.17 7.02 -1.83
C THR A 197 -19.09 7.57 -0.40
N GLY A 198 -17.88 7.77 0.11
CA GLY A 198 -17.58 8.33 1.41
C GLY A 198 -17.17 9.80 1.36
N ILE A 199 -16.14 10.12 2.11
CA ILE A 199 -15.63 11.49 2.30
C ILE A 199 -14.57 11.86 1.26
N LEU A 200 -13.92 10.88 0.65
CA LEU A 200 -12.87 11.11 -0.33
C LEU A 200 -13.42 11.81 -1.58
N ASP A 201 -12.89 12.99 -1.91
CA ASP A 201 -13.08 13.60 -3.23
C ASP A 201 -12.24 12.83 -4.26
N LEU A 202 -12.72 11.64 -4.62
CA LEU A 202 -12.02 10.71 -5.51
C LEU A 202 -11.73 11.33 -6.89
N PRO A 203 -12.66 12.06 -7.56
CA PRO A 203 -12.36 12.69 -8.84
C PRO A 203 -11.20 13.68 -8.73
N LYS A 204 -11.22 14.57 -7.75
CA LYS A 204 -10.16 15.56 -7.54
C LYS A 204 -8.82 14.90 -7.20
N PHE A 205 -8.83 13.86 -6.36
CA PHE A 205 -7.64 13.09 -6.05
C PHE A 205 -7.02 12.46 -7.31
N MET A 206 -7.84 11.84 -8.14
CA MET A 206 -7.39 11.24 -9.40
C MET A 206 -6.89 12.28 -10.40
N ASP A 207 -7.46 13.48 -10.43
CA ASP A 207 -6.98 14.57 -11.28
C ASP A 207 -5.57 15.02 -10.89
N VAL A 208 -5.23 15.09 -9.59
CA VAL A 208 -3.86 15.38 -9.14
C VAL A 208 -2.89 14.33 -9.66
N LEU A 209 -3.21 13.05 -9.51
CA LEU A 209 -2.35 11.97 -10.00
C LEU A 209 -2.17 12.02 -11.54
N LYS A 210 -3.23 12.37 -12.27
CA LYS A 210 -3.20 12.53 -13.73
C LYS A 210 -2.29 13.68 -14.15
N GLN A 211 -2.47 14.84 -13.57
CA GLN A 211 -1.68 16.05 -13.89
C GLN A 211 -0.19 15.83 -13.63
N ALA A 212 0.13 15.07 -12.60
CA ALA A 212 1.51 14.72 -12.26
C ALA A 212 2.08 13.55 -13.09
N ASN A 213 1.30 12.93 -13.98
CA ASN A 213 1.67 11.70 -14.68
C ASN A 213 2.14 10.60 -13.72
N PHE A 214 1.50 10.48 -12.57
CA PHE A 214 1.82 9.45 -11.59
C PHE A 214 1.72 8.05 -12.23
N SER A 215 2.74 7.22 -12.06
CA SER A 215 2.86 5.90 -12.68
C SER A 215 2.91 4.74 -11.67
N GLY A 216 2.86 5.05 -10.39
CA GLY A 216 2.82 4.04 -9.33
C GLY A 216 1.51 3.25 -9.30
N PRO A 217 1.45 2.14 -8.56
CA PRO A 217 0.25 1.33 -8.44
C PRO A 217 -0.86 2.09 -7.69
N LEU A 218 -2.09 1.90 -8.18
CA LEU A 218 -3.32 2.27 -7.47
C LEU A 218 -3.87 1.00 -6.81
N VAL A 219 -3.71 0.90 -5.52
CA VAL A 219 -4.09 -0.28 -4.75
C VAL A 219 -5.39 0.01 -4.02
N ILE A 220 -6.46 -0.69 -4.35
CA ILE A 220 -7.74 -0.60 -3.63
C ILE A 220 -7.58 -1.34 -2.31
N GLU A 221 -7.95 -0.70 -1.21
CA GLU A 221 -8.10 -1.34 0.09
C GLU A 221 -9.50 -1.11 0.62
N TYR A 222 -10.20 -2.20 0.97
CA TYR A 222 -11.55 -2.20 1.52
C TYR A 222 -11.67 -3.31 2.55
N GLU A 223 -12.05 -2.97 3.76
CA GLU A 223 -12.12 -3.90 4.89
C GLU A 223 -13.54 -4.08 5.45
N GLY A 224 -14.55 -3.51 4.80
CA GLY A 224 -15.91 -3.45 5.32
C GLY A 224 -16.64 -4.79 5.39
N ASP A 225 -16.39 -5.72 4.47
CA ASP A 225 -16.97 -7.08 4.46
C ASP A 225 -15.88 -8.12 4.22
N GLU A 226 -15.09 -8.38 5.24
CA GLU A 226 -13.92 -9.24 5.16
C GLU A 226 -14.19 -10.71 4.80
N LYS A 227 -15.42 -11.18 5.04
CA LYS A 227 -15.82 -12.57 4.73
C LYS A 227 -16.37 -12.71 3.31
N ASN A 228 -16.84 -11.61 2.72
CA ASN A 228 -17.40 -11.57 1.38
C ASN A 228 -17.01 -10.26 0.65
N PRO A 229 -15.72 -9.96 0.49
CA PRO A 229 -15.26 -8.65 0.02
C PRO A 229 -15.48 -8.42 -1.47
N VAL A 230 -15.66 -9.49 -2.27
CA VAL A 230 -15.68 -9.42 -3.74
C VAL A 230 -16.75 -8.46 -4.30
N PRO A 231 -18.01 -8.44 -3.83
CA PRO A 231 -19.00 -7.51 -4.37
C PRO A 231 -18.58 -6.05 -4.26
N ALA A 232 -18.15 -5.62 -3.08
CA ALA A 232 -17.71 -4.24 -2.85
C ALA A 232 -16.42 -3.91 -3.60
N LEU A 233 -15.45 -4.82 -3.60
CA LEU A 233 -14.20 -4.66 -4.34
C LEU A 233 -14.44 -4.54 -5.85
N SER A 234 -15.35 -5.34 -6.41
CA SER A 234 -15.73 -5.23 -7.83
C SER A 234 -16.30 -3.86 -8.19
N GLU A 235 -17.13 -3.29 -7.31
CA GLU A 235 -17.66 -1.94 -7.51
C GLU A 235 -16.56 -0.88 -7.40
N CYS A 236 -15.62 -1.01 -6.45
CA CYS A 236 -14.45 -0.15 -6.35
C CYS A 236 -13.62 -0.19 -7.64
N VAL A 237 -13.34 -1.41 -8.16
CA VAL A 237 -12.58 -1.60 -9.41
C VAL A 237 -13.28 -0.95 -10.59
N LYS A 238 -14.59 -1.18 -10.78
CA LYS A 238 -15.38 -0.55 -11.86
C LYS A 238 -15.30 0.96 -11.79
N LYS A 239 -15.47 1.52 -10.60
CA LYS A 239 -15.44 2.98 -10.39
C LYS A 239 -14.08 3.56 -10.72
N LEU A 240 -12.99 2.91 -10.29
CA LEU A 240 -11.66 3.39 -10.57
C LEU A 240 -11.32 3.31 -12.08
N HIS A 241 -11.79 2.27 -12.79
CA HIS A 241 -11.65 2.16 -14.24
C HIS A 241 -12.31 3.33 -15.03
N THR A 242 -13.32 3.98 -14.47
CA THR A 242 -13.91 5.16 -15.13
C THR A 242 -13.07 6.42 -14.99
N LEU A 243 -12.06 6.38 -14.10
CA LEU A 243 -11.24 7.54 -13.72
C LEU A 243 -9.77 7.45 -14.19
N VAL A 244 -9.30 6.33 -14.74
CA VAL A 244 -7.91 6.12 -15.21
C VAL A 244 -7.76 6.20 -16.71
#